data_e9275606cf1e015b8ece8dfd1e3879d4
#
_entry.id   e9275606cf1e015b8ece8dfd1e3879d4
#
_cell.length_a   1.000
_cell.length_b   1.000
_cell.length_c   1.000
_cell.angle_alpha   90.00
_cell.angle_beta   90.00
_cell.angle_gamma   90.00
#
_symmetry.space_group_name_H-M   'P 1'
#
loop_
_entity.id
_entity.type
_entity.pdbx_description
1 polymer ?
#
loop_
_entity_poly.entity_id
_entity_poly.type
_entity_poly.pdbx_seq_one_letter_code
_entity_poly.pdbx_strand_id
1 'polypeptide(L)'
;AMAKQLYDYWFVQFDFPNEDGKPYKSSGSAMVWNEELKREIPQGWSNMSIGDYAPCKSGYAFKSKDFGGKGLPVIKIGNIQENYTLDMTDSQCIDLFNKTLFLAKRYDLVIAMTGATIGKFAISQSNYWVNQRVGRFDLGDRPLSRLGFLFNSLKQEYFREQVFQIACGCAQPNISAEQIDSISILKPNDVILNQFNKLCEPLLELQSENYLQIEELTKQRDELLPLLMNGQVSVNSDLSHG
;
A
#
# COMPACT_ATOMS: atom_id res chain seq x y z
N ALA A 1 -6.47 -6.54 -9.32
CA ALA A 1 -7.86 -6.99 -9.51
C ALA A 1 -8.19 -8.17 -8.57
N MET A 2 -7.50 -9.33 -8.69
CA MET A 2 -7.84 -10.59 -7.97
C MET A 2 -7.86 -10.46 -6.45
N ALA A 3 -6.80 -9.89 -5.82
CA ALA A 3 -6.76 -9.73 -4.36
C ALA A 3 -7.91 -8.85 -3.83
N LYS A 4 -8.32 -7.82 -4.59
CA LYS A 4 -9.49 -7.01 -4.22
C LYS A 4 -10.78 -7.81 -4.31
N GLN A 5 -10.98 -8.57 -5.36
CA GLN A 5 -12.17 -9.43 -5.51
C GLN A 5 -12.27 -10.45 -4.38
N LEU A 6 -11.14 -11.08 -4.01
CA LEU A 6 -11.07 -12.00 -2.88
C LEU A 6 -11.39 -11.29 -1.56
N TYR A 7 -10.84 -10.08 -1.35
CA TYR A 7 -11.15 -9.26 -0.17
C TYR A 7 -12.64 -8.91 -0.10
N ASP A 8 -13.22 -8.45 -1.21
CA ASP A 8 -14.64 -8.09 -1.27
C ASP A 8 -15.53 -9.31 -0.97
N TYR A 9 -15.18 -10.48 -1.50
CA TYR A 9 -15.89 -11.72 -1.23
C TYR A 9 -15.80 -12.17 0.23
N TRP A 10 -14.60 -12.07 0.85
CA TRP A 10 -14.38 -12.55 2.21
C TRP A 10 -14.78 -11.56 3.30
N PHE A 11 -14.55 -10.25 3.10
CA PHE A 11 -14.65 -9.24 4.16
C PHE A 11 -15.69 -8.13 3.90
N VAL A 12 -16.26 -8.10 2.69
CA VAL A 12 -17.41 -7.22 2.39
C VAL A 12 -18.69 -8.04 2.29
N GLN A 13 -18.69 -9.13 1.51
CA GLN A 13 -19.83 -10.04 1.36
C GLN A 13 -19.89 -11.07 2.50
N PHE A 14 -18.79 -11.36 3.18
CA PHE A 14 -18.63 -12.33 4.25
C PHE A 14 -18.83 -13.79 3.82
N ASP A 15 -18.53 -14.11 2.58
CA ASP A 15 -18.61 -15.45 2.01
C ASP A 15 -17.25 -16.18 2.00
N PHE A 16 -16.43 -15.93 3.02
CA PHE A 16 -15.22 -16.74 3.26
C PHE A 16 -15.60 -18.20 3.56
N PRO A 17 -14.69 -19.17 3.31
CA PRO A 17 -14.98 -20.58 3.59
C PRO A 17 -15.24 -20.81 5.08
N ASN A 18 -16.39 -21.38 5.42
CA ASN A 18 -16.70 -21.88 6.76
C ASN A 18 -16.03 -23.25 7.01
N GLU A 19 -16.30 -23.87 8.14
CA GLU A 19 -15.72 -25.18 8.53
C GLU A 19 -16.01 -26.30 7.53
N ASP A 20 -17.14 -26.21 6.81
CA ASP A 20 -17.53 -27.16 5.76
C ASP A 20 -16.99 -26.76 4.37
N GLY A 21 -16.22 -25.66 4.27
CA GLY A 21 -15.74 -25.12 3.00
C GLY A 21 -16.80 -24.39 2.19
N LYS A 22 -18.00 -24.12 2.75
CA LYS A 22 -19.08 -23.38 2.10
C LYS A 22 -18.97 -21.88 2.38
N PRO A 23 -19.56 -21.01 1.54
CA PRO A 23 -19.61 -19.57 1.79
C PRO A 23 -20.30 -19.27 3.13
N TYR A 24 -19.68 -18.50 4.03
CA TYR A 24 -20.16 -18.30 5.40
C TYR A 24 -21.56 -17.68 5.45
N LYS A 25 -21.73 -16.47 4.94
CA LYS A 25 -23.00 -15.73 5.02
C LYS A 25 -24.10 -16.37 4.16
N SER A 26 -23.78 -16.73 2.92
CA SER A 26 -24.73 -17.34 1.98
C SER A 26 -25.21 -18.71 2.42
N SER A 27 -24.49 -19.41 3.31
CA SER A 27 -24.93 -20.66 3.92
C SER A 27 -25.82 -20.45 5.18
N GLY A 28 -26.18 -19.20 5.52
CA GLY A 28 -27.03 -18.88 6.64
C GLY A 28 -26.31 -18.83 7.99
N SER A 29 -24.99 -18.66 8.01
CA SER A 29 -24.21 -18.51 9.25
C SER A 29 -24.55 -17.21 9.99
N ALA A 30 -24.37 -17.20 11.31
CA ALA A 30 -24.81 -16.10 12.17
C ALA A 30 -24.02 -14.82 11.96
N MET A 31 -24.74 -13.70 11.86
CA MET A 31 -24.20 -12.35 11.77
C MET A 31 -24.62 -11.55 13.01
N VAL A 32 -23.78 -10.58 13.41
CA VAL A 32 -24.04 -9.67 14.54
C VAL A 32 -23.77 -8.23 14.12
N TRP A 33 -24.54 -7.29 14.65
CA TRP A 33 -24.33 -5.86 14.41
C TRP A 33 -23.09 -5.37 15.15
N ASN A 34 -22.22 -4.62 14.47
CA ASN A 34 -21.08 -3.95 15.06
C ASN A 34 -21.30 -2.43 15.06
N GLU A 35 -21.34 -1.84 16.24
CA GLU A 35 -21.64 -0.42 16.42
C GLU A 35 -20.53 0.50 15.90
N GLU A 36 -19.28 0.07 15.94
CA GLU A 36 -18.13 0.86 15.49
C GLU A 36 -18.06 0.89 13.96
N LEU A 37 -18.21 -0.27 13.32
CA LEU A 37 -18.14 -0.41 11.87
C LEU A 37 -19.50 -0.09 11.18
N LYS A 38 -20.57 0.15 11.95
CA LYS A 38 -21.93 0.46 11.46
C LYS A 38 -22.46 -0.55 10.44
N ARG A 39 -22.14 -1.83 10.66
CA ARG A 39 -22.59 -2.93 9.77
C ARG A 39 -22.66 -4.27 10.50
N GLU A 40 -23.38 -5.21 9.90
CA GLU A 40 -23.33 -6.60 10.34
C GLU A 40 -21.98 -7.23 9.99
N ILE A 41 -21.43 -8.01 10.93
CA ILE A 41 -20.20 -8.79 10.77
C ILE A 41 -20.45 -10.23 11.22
N PRO A 42 -19.62 -11.20 10.80
CA PRO A 42 -19.72 -12.59 11.27
C PRO A 42 -19.66 -12.71 12.79
N GLN A 43 -20.43 -13.63 13.35
CA GLN A 43 -20.38 -13.90 14.78
C GLN A 43 -18.95 -14.31 15.20
N GLY A 44 -18.48 -13.73 16.29
CA GLY A 44 -17.11 -13.96 16.81
C GLY A 44 -16.04 -13.04 16.18
N TRP A 45 -16.41 -12.23 15.18
CA TRP A 45 -15.53 -11.17 14.69
C TRP A 45 -15.77 -9.87 15.48
N SER A 46 -14.85 -8.92 15.37
CA SER A 46 -14.94 -7.61 16.01
C SER A 46 -14.31 -6.52 15.14
N ASN A 47 -14.06 -5.37 15.70
CA ASN A 47 -13.20 -4.34 15.12
C ASN A 47 -11.88 -4.29 15.88
N MET A 48 -10.87 -3.73 15.23
CA MET A 48 -9.57 -3.36 15.81
C MET A 48 -9.14 -2.03 15.22
N SER A 49 -8.23 -1.33 15.89
CA SER A 49 -7.61 -0.15 15.31
C SER A 49 -6.57 -0.54 14.24
N ILE A 50 -6.29 0.38 13.30
CA ILE A 50 -5.18 0.18 12.36
C ILE A 50 -3.87 0.03 13.12
N GLY A 51 -3.66 0.82 14.19
CA GLY A 51 -2.46 0.76 15.03
C GLY A 51 -2.25 -0.60 15.71
N ASP A 52 -3.32 -1.30 16.09
CA ASP A 52 -3.23 -2.66 16.64
C ASP A 52 -2.78 -3.68 15.58
N TYR A 53 -3.17 -3.45 14.32
CA TYR A 53 -2.77 -4.32 13.22
C TYR A 53 -1.40 -3.94 12.67
N ALA A 54 -1.16 -2.69 12.32
CA ALA A 54 0.07 -2.21 11.70
C ALA A 54 0.29 -0.73 12.06
N PRO A 55 1.02 -0.42 13.15
CA PRO A 55 1.22 0.95 13.58
C PRO A 55 1.82 1.84 12.48
N CYS A 56 1.25 3.01 12.28
CA CYS A 56 1.75 4.01 11.37
C CYS A 56 2.86 4.83 12.04
N LYS A 57 3.97 5.03 11.35
CA LYS A 57 5.11 5.82 11.82
C LYS A 57 5.40 6.93 10.83
N SER A 58 5.40 8.18 11.30
CA SER A 58 5.78 9.35 10.48
C SER A 58 7.23 9.26 10.06
N GLY A 59 7.56 9.74 8.85
CA GLY A 59 8.92 9.82 8.37
C GLY A 59 9.74 10.94 9.03
N TYR A 60 10.92 11.21 8.51
CA TYR A 60 11.89 12.16 9.06
C TYR A 60 11.82 13.53 8.36
N ALA A 61 12.04 14.60 9.14
CA ALA A 61 12.11 15.98 8.65
C ALA A 61 13.49 16.29 8.04
N PHE A 62 13.74 15.80 6.83
CA PHE A 62 14.99 16.10 6.12
C PHE A 62 15.11 17.59 5.80
N LYS A 63 16.29 18.15 6.01
CA LYS A 63 16.62 19.55 5.70
C LYS A 63 17.15 19.64 4.26
N SER A 64 17.05 20.83 3.65
CA SER A 64 17.52 21.05 2.26
C SER A 64 18.97 20.65 2.05
N LYS A 65 19.83 20.82 3.06
CA LYS A 65 21.25 20.43 3.01
C LYS A 65 21.51 18.93 3.02
N ASP A 66 20.52 18.13 3.40
CA ASP A 66 20.65 16.67 3.49
C ASP A 66 20.46 16.01 2.11
N PHE A 67 19.91 16.75 1.14
CA PHE A 67 19.65 16.28 -0.21
C PHE A 67 20.85 16.53 -1.16
N GLY A 68 20.92 15.76 -2.24
CA GLY A 68 21.96 15.87 -3.27
C GLY A 68 22.97 14.72 -3.29
N GLY A 69 22.78 13.71 -2.42
CA GLY A 69 23.60 12.50 -2.39
C GLY A 69 23.28 11.51 -3.52
N LYS A 70 24.06 10.43 -3.59
CA LYS A 70 23.88 9.29 -4.50
C LYS A 70 23.25 8.08 -3.79
N GLY A 71 22.78 8.25 -2.55
CA GLY A 71 22.20 7.19 -1.75
C GLY A 71 20.75 6.88 -2.11
N LEU A 72 19.92 6.54 -1.10
CA LEU A 72 18.54 6.17 -1.34
C LEU A 72 17.65 7.40 -1.57
N PRO A 73 16.68 7.32 -2.49
CA PRO A 73 15.71 8.37 -2.72
C PRO A 73 14.73 8.50 -1.54
N VAL A 74 14.12 9.69 -1.42
CA VAL A 74 13.18 10.04 -0.35
C VAL A 74 11.77 10.09 -0.88
N ILE A 75 10.87 9.29 -0.30
CA ILE A 75 9.42 9.36 -0.56
C ILE A 75 8.87 10.64 0.04
N LYS A 76 8.26 11.46 -0.79
CA LYS A 76 7.45 12.62 -0.43
C LYS A 76 6.00 12.38 -0.83
N ILE A 77 5.06 13.17 -0.32
CA ILE A 77 3.62 13.02 -0.63
C ILE A 77 3.31 13.06 -2.14
N GLY A 78 4.07 13.81 -2.93
CA GLY A 78 3.92 13.90 -4.38
C GLY A 78 4.33 12.63 -5.15
N ASN A 79 5.11 11.75 -4.54
CA ASN A 79 5.51 10.49 -5.17
C ASN A 79 4.41 9.42 -5.14
N ILE A 80 3.40 9.58 -4.25
CA ILE A 80 2.34 8.59 -4.05
C ILE A 80 1.25 8.79 -5.10
N GLN A 81 1.07 7.81 -6.00
CA GLN A 81 0.17 7.87 -7.14
C GLN A 81 -1.21 7.25 -6.84
N GLU A 82 -2.22 7.60 -7.65
CA GLU A 82 -3.60 7.08 -7.53
C GLU A 82 -3.70 5.56 -7.73
N ASN A 83 -2.79 4.98 -8.50
CA ASN A 83 -2.74 3.56 -8.80
C ASN A 83 -2.00 2.72 -7.73
N TYR A 84 -1.76 3.30 -6.56
CA TYR A 84 -1.08 2.68 -5.41
C TYR A 84 0.41 2.35 -5.66
N THR A 85 1.05 3.06 -6.58
CA THR A 85 2.49 2.97 -6.87
C THR A 85 3.22 4.23 -6.42
N LEU A 86 4.55 4.16 -6.42
CA LEU A 86 5.43 5.29 -6.16
C LEU A 86 6.09 5.73 -7.49
N ASP A 87 5.95 6.99 -7.84
CA ASP A 87 6.75 7.60 -8.89
C ASP A 87 7.99 8.26 -8.25
N MET A 88 9.14 7.64 -8.47
CA MET A 88 10.41 8.08 -7.90
C MET A 88 11.36 8.72 -8.92
N THR A 89 10.88 9.00 -10.14
CA THR A 89 11.70 9.47 -11.29
C THR A 89 12.52 10.71 -10.95
N ASP A 90 11.91 11.73 -10.32
CA ASP A 90 12.57 12.99 -9.96
C ASP A 90 12.86 13.08 -8.46
N SER A 91 12.98 11.95 -7.78
CA SER A 91 13.17 11.93 -6.34
C SER A 91 14.59 12.30 -5.95
N GLN A 92 14.71 13.21 -4.99
CA GLN A 92 15.98 13.58 -4.42
C GLN A 92 16.51 12.48 -3.51
N CYS A 93 17.81 12.20 -3.62
CA CYS A 93 18.49 11.18 -2.82
C CYS A 93 19.20 11.79 -1.61
N ILE A 94 19.39 10.96 -0.61
CA ILE A 94 20.17 11.24 0.59
C ILE A 94 21.22 10.14 0.74
N ASP A 95 22.46 10.53 1.04
CA ASP A 95 23.51 9.59 1.37
C ASP A 95 23.22 8.85 2.69
N LEU A 96 24.18 8.20 3.27
CA LEU A 96 24.00 7.42 4.48
C LEU A 96 23.27 8.17 5.61
N PHE A 97 22.13 7.59 6.05
CA PHE A 97 21.35 8.09 7.17
C PHE A 97 21.18 6.99 8.22
N ASN A 98 21.68 7.25 9.43
CA ASN A 98 21.79 6.23 10.50
C ASN A 98 20.46 5.81 11.15
N LYS A 99 19.31 6.27 10.67
CA LYS A 99 18.05 6.07 11.37
C LYS A 99 17.14 5.15 10.56
N THR A 100 17.39 3.86 10.60
CA THR A 100 16.61 2.81 9.90
C THR A 100 15.10 2.80 10.21
N LEU A 101 14.69 3.45 11.31
CA LEU A 101 13.28 3.64 11.66
C LEU A 101 12.49 4.35 10.55
N PHE A 102 13.15 5.24 9.79
CA PHE A 102 12.54 6.02 8.70
C PHE A 102 12.79 5.44 7.32
N LEU A 103 13.24 4.20 7.26
CA LEU A 103 13.44 3.45 6.03
C LEU A 103 12.18 2.64 5.70
N ALA A 104 11.57 2.92 4.56
CA ALA A 104 10.60 2.00 3.95
C ALA A 104 11.37 0.94 3.17
N LYS A 105 11.05 -0.32 3.39
CA LYS A 105 11.60 -1.47 2.67
C LYS A 105 10.61 -1.93 1.59
N ARG A 106 11.07 -2.80 0.71
CA ARG A 106 10.19 -3.48 -0.24
C ARG A 106 9.01 -4.12 0.49
N TYR A 107 7.80 -3.94 -0.04
CA TYR A 107 6.50 -4.36 0.51
C TYR A 107 6.01 -3.57 1.72
N ASP A 108 6.72 -2.57 2.21
CA ASP A 108 6.14 -1.64 3.17
C ASP A 108 5.04 -0.82 2.51
N LEU A 109 4.02 -0.48 3.29
CA LEU A 109 2.93 0.37 2.87
C LEU A 109 3.16 1.79 3.39
N VAL A 110 3.06 2.78 2.52
CA VAL A 110 3.21 4.20 2.87
C VAL A 110 1.95 4.99 2.53
N ILE A 111 1.68 6.06 3.29
CA ILE A 111 0.49 6.90 3.16
C ILE A 111 0.83 8.38 3.24
N ALA A 112 0.22 9.19 2.38
CA ALA A 112 0.31 10.64 2.44
C ALA A 112 -0.54 11.19 3.59
N MET A 113 0.05 11.97 4.48
CA MET A 113 -0.60 12.49 5.68
C MET A 113 -1.05 13.96 5.55
N THR A 114 -0.80 14.63 4.44
CA THR A 114 -1.11 16.07 4.31
C THR A 114 -1.34 16.48 2.86
N GLY A 115 -2.03 17.61 2.69
CA GLY A 115 -2.25 18.27 1.41
C GLY A 115 -3.29 17.58 0.53
N ALA A 116 -3.28 17.90 -0.78
CA ALA A 116 -4.25 17.37 -1.74
C ALA A 116 -4.14 15.84 -1.96
N THR A 117 -3.05 15.24 -1.51
CA THR A 117 -2.80 13.78 -1.63
C THR A 117 -3.13 13.02 -0.35
N ILE A 118 -3.70 13.67 0.66
CA ILE A 118 -4.01 13.05 1.95
C ILE A 118 -4.81 11.74 1.78
N GLY A 119 -4.39 10.71 2.49
CA GLY A 119 -5.02 9.39 2.40
C GLY A 119 -4.63 8.55 1.20
N LYS A 120 -3.91 9.10 0.19
CA LYS A 120 -3.31 8.26 -0.86
C LYS A 120 -2.20 7.41 -0.27
N PHE A 121 -2.11 6.18 -0.71
CA PHE A 121 -1.13 5.21 -0.21
C PHE A 121 -0.57 4.36 -1.34
N ALA A 122 0.62 3.80 -1.10
CA ALA A 122 1.33 2.98 -2.08
C ALA A 122 2.16 1.89 -1.41
N ILE A 123 2.44 0.82 -2.16
CA ILE A 123 3.37 -0.23 -1.76
C ILE A 123 4.77 0.17 -2.22
N SER A 124 5.73 0.12 -1.31
CA SER A 124 7.14 0.36 -1.63
C SER A 124 7.72 -0.80 -2.43
N GLN A 125 8.37 -0.51 -3.56
CA GLN A 125 8.97 -1.51 -4.43
C GLN A 125 10.46 -1.73 -4.14
N SER A 126 11.09 -0.82 -3.40
CA SER A 126 12.50 -0.85 -3.04
C SER A 126 12.71 -0.20 -1.67
N ASN A 127 13.96 0.06 -1.32
CA ASN A 127 14.31 0.78 -0.11
C ASN A 127 14.32 2.29 -0.36
N TYR A 128 13.55 3.03 0.45
CA TYR A 128 13.42 4.49 0.36
C TYR A 128 13.44 5.12 1.73
N TRP A 129 13.99 6.32 1.85
CA TRP A 129 13.77 7.14 3.03
C TRP A 129 12.36 7.74 3.00
N VAL A 130 11.75 7.90 4.16
CA VAL A 130 10.38 8.42 4.29
C VAL A 130 10.40 9.83 4.87
N ASN A 131 9.83 10.80 4.14
CA ASN A 131 9.70 12.19 4.59
C ASN A 131 8.62 12.33 5.69
N GLN A 132 8.77 13.34 6.57
CA GLN A 132 7.89 13.59 7.73
C GLN A 132 6.39 13.68 7.43
N ARG A 133 5.99 13.96 6.17
CA ARG A 133 4.59 14.07 5.75
C ARG A 133 4.05 12.78 5.13
N VAL A 134 4.83 11.73 5.21
CA VAL A 134 4.46 10.39 4.78
C VAL A 134 4.54 9.47 5.99
N GLY A 135 3.48 8.70 6.19
CA GLY A 135 3.44 7.62 7.17
C GLY A 135 3.88 6.31 6.55
N ARG A 136 4.52 5.45 7.33
CA ARG A 136 4.87 4.08 6.97
C ARG A 136 4.21 3.14 7.97
N PHE A 137 3.46 2.16 7.48
CA PHE A 137 2.87 1.12 8.32
C PHE A 137 3.92 0.06 8.68
N ASP A 138 4.03 -0.25 9.96
CA ASP A 138 4.94 -1.28 10.47
C ASP A 138 4.27 -2.65 10.39
N LEU A 139 4.57 -3.40 9.34
CA LEU A 139 4.05 -4.73 9.10
C LEU A 139 4.93 -5.84 9.72
N GLY A 140 5.98 -5.47 10.45
CA GLY A 140 6.93 -6.38 11.07
C GLY A 140 7.96 -6.94 10.09
N ASP A 141 8.61 -8.05 10.46
CA ASP A 141 9.73 -8.62 9.70
C ASP A 141 9.30 -9.30 8.39
N ARG A 142 8.03 -9.69 8.28
CA ARG A 142 7.46 -10.36 7.10
C ARG A 142 6.27 -9.57 6.56
N PRO A 143 6.50 -8.41 5.92
CA PRO A 143 5.43 -7.48 5.54
C PRO A 143 4.38 -8.13 4.63
N LEU A 144 4.78 -8.99 3.69
CA LEU A 144 3.86 -9.69 2.79
C LEU A 144 2.78 -10.49 3.52
N SER A 145 3.14 -11.13 4.65
CA SER A 145 2.19 -11.95 5.43
C SER A 145 1.04 -11.14 6.08
N ARG A 146 1.08 -9.82 6.01
CA ARG A 146 0.10 -8.91 6.59
C ARG A 146 -0.38 -7.84 5.62
N LEU A 147 0.38 -7.60 4.56
CA LEU A 147 0.13 -6.54 3.58
C LEU A 147 -1.20 -6.73 2.85
N GLY A 148 -1.56 -7.96 2.49
CA GLY A 148 -2.76 -8.25 1.71
C GLY A 148 -4.04 -7.72 2.34
N PHE A 149 -4.23 -7.99 3.61
CA PHE A 149 -5.41 -7.53 4.36
C PHE A 149 -5.38 -6.01 4.55
N LEU A 150 -4.28 -5.43 5.07
CA LEU A 150 -4.21 -3.99 5.28
C LEU A 150 -4.41 -3.20 3.99
N PHE A 151 -3.70 -3.56 2.92
CA PHE A 151 -3.78 -2.89 1.64
C PHE A 151 -5.22 -2.84 1.07
N ASN A 152 -5.97 -3.94 1.18
CA ASN A 152 -7.34 -3.97 0.71
C ASN A 152 -8.33 -3.32 1.71
N SER A 153 -8.02 -3.29 3.01
CA SER A 153 -8.78 -2.52 4.00
C SER A 153 -8.70 -1.02 3.74
N LEU A 154 -7.49 -0.50 3.42
CA LEU A 154 -7.32 0.92 3.09
C LEU A 154 -7.96 1.31 1.75
N LYS A 155 -8.27 0.36 0.87
CA LYS A 155 -9.02 0.59 -0.38
C LYS A 155 -10.52 0.76 -0.19
N GLN A 156 -11.05 0.44 0.98
CA GLN A 156 -12.48 0.57 1.24
C GLN A 156 -12.87 2.04 1.38
N GLU A 157 -14.05 2.39 0.88
CA GLU A 157 -14.59 3.76 0.97
C GLU A 157 -14.68 4.24 2.42
N TYR A 158 -15.02 3.35 3.35
CA TYR A 158 -15.05 3.64 4.78
C TYR A 158 -13.74 4.25 5.30
N PHE A 159 -12.58 3.69 4.91
CA PHE A 159 -11.29 4.24 5.32
C PHE A 159 -11.08 5.65 4.78
N ARG A 160 -11.41 5.86 3.50
CA ARG A 160 -11.29 7.17 2.85
C ARG A 160 -12.16 8.21 3.52
N GLU A 161 -13.41 7.85 3.84
CA GLU A 161 -14.34 8.71 4.57
C GLU A 161 -13.81 9.09 5.96
N GLN A 162 -13.25 8.12 6.72
CA GLN A 162 -12.67 8.37 8.03
C GLN A 162 -11.48 9.32 7.94
N VAL A 163 -10.55 9.09 7.01
CA VAL A 163 -9.41 10.00 6.78
C VAL A 163 -9.90 11.41 6.45
N PHE A 164 -10.90 11.54 5.59
CA PHE A 164 -11.46 12.83 5.20
C PHE A 164 -12.14 13.55 6.39
N GLN A 165 -12.94 12.84 7.17
CA GLN A 165 -13.61 13.41 8.35
C GLN A 165 -12.59 13.92 9.37
N ILE A 166 -11.52 13.16 9.65
CA ILE A 166 -10.47 13.56 10.59
C ILE A 166 -9.70 14.77 10.05
N ALA A 167 -9.40 14.80 8.75
CA ALA A 167 -8.56 15.83 8.13
C ALA A 167 -9.29 17.17 7.91
N CYS A 168 -10.61 17.15 7.70
CA CYS A 168 -11.39 18.36 7.35
C CYS A 168 -11.57 19.35 8.50
N GLY A 169 -11.12 19.04 9.71
CA GLY A 169 -11.15 19.96 10.86
C GLY A 169 -10.12 21.11 10.83
N CYS A 170 -9.21 21.15 9.84
CA CYS A 170 -8.11 22.10 9.75
C CYS A 170 -8.14 22.89 8.42
N ALA A 171 -7.62 24.13 8.44
CA ALA A 171 -7.50 24.98 7.25
C ALA A 171 -6.63 24.36 6.14
N GLN A 172 -5.66 23.52 6.50
CA GLN A 172 -4.95 22.62 5.59
C GLN A 172 -5.23 21.19 6.04
N PRO A 173 -5.76 20.31 5.15
CA PRO A 173 -5.97 18.92 5.49
C PRO A 173 -4.68 18.27 5.96
N ASN A 174 -4.71 17.74 7.19
CA ASN A 174 -3.59 17.05 7.81
C ASN A 174 -4.12 15.97 8.74
N ILE A 175 -3.45 14.81 8.73
CA ILE A 175 -3.75 13.70 9.65
C ILE A 175 -2.44 13.21 10.26
N SER A 176 -2.43 12.98 11.56
CA SER A 176 -1.25 12.44 12.25
C SER A 176 -1.21 10.90 12.16
N ALA A 177 -0.04 10.32 12.45
CA ALA A 177 0.12 8.86 12.51
C ALA A 177 -0.80 8.25 13.58
N GLU A 178 -0.93 8.89 14.74
CA GLU A 178 -1.81 8.47 15.83
C GLU A 178 -3.29 8.51 15.44
N GLN A 179 -3.69 9.51 14.64
CA GLN A 179 -5.05 9.60 14.12
C GLN A 179 -5.33 8.48 13.09
N ILE A 180 -4.35 8.15 12.23
CA ILE A 180 -4.46 7.00 11.32
C ILE A 180 -4.57 5.71 12.14
N ASP A 181 -3.75 5.54 13.16
CA ASP A 181 -3.76 4.38 14.05
C ASP A 181 -5.11 4.18 14.76
N SER A 182 -5.83 5.28 15.06
CA SER A 182 -7.14 5.22 15.72
C SER A 182 -8.29 4.78 14.82
N ILE A 183 -8.11 4.74 13.50
CA ILE A 183 -9.17 4.33 12.57
C ILE A 183 -9.49 2.83 12.77
N SER A 184 -10.78 2.55 12.96
CA SER A 184 -11.27 1.17 13.15
C SER A 184 -11.35 0.42 11.82
N ILE A 185 -10.86 -0.82 11.81
CA ILE A 185 -11.00 -1.77 10.72
C ILE A 185 -11.58 -3.09 11.23
N LEU A 186 -12.03 -3.93 10.32
CA LEU A 186 -12.54 -5.26 10.65
C LEU A 186 -11.44 -6.12 11.27
N LYS A 187 -11.79 -6.86 12.33
CA LYS A 187 -10.93 -7.88 12.96
C LYS A 187 -11.54 -9.26 12.70
N PRO A 188 -11.11 -9.94 11.63
CA PRO A 188 -11.47 -11.34 11.40
C PRO A 188 -10.87 -12.24 12.48
N ASN A 189 -11.30 -13.51 12.56
CA ASN A 189 -10.53 -14.48 13.31
C ASN A 189 -9.17 -14.73 12.66
N ASP A 190 -8.18 -15.13 13.45
CA ASP A 190 -6.79 -15.26 12.99
C ASP A 190 -6.62 -16.32 11.89
N VAL A 191 -7.45 -17.37 11.90
CA VAL A 191 -7.40 -18.45 10.89
C VAL A 191 -7.74 -17.89 9.51
N ILE A 192 -8.89 -17.21 9.39
CA ILE A 192 -9.36 -16.61 8.13
C ILE A 192 -8.42 -15.48 7.68
N LEU A 193 -7.97 -14.65 8.61
CA LEU A 193 -7.02 -13.57 8.31
C LEU A 193 -5.70 -14.11 7.73
N ASN A 194 -5.13 -15.14 8.36
CA ASN A 194 -3.89 -15.76 7.89
C ASN A 194 -4.07 -16.49 6.55
N GLN A 195 -5.17 -17.20 6.36
CA GLN A 195 -5.50 -17.83 5.07
C GLN A 195 -5.61 -16.79 3.95
N PHE A 196 -6.32 -15.71 4.18
CA PHE A 196 -6.45 -14.62 3.22
C PHE A 196 -5.09 -14.01 2.85
N ASN A 197 -4.29 -13.64 3.85
CA ASN A 197 -2.97 -13.06 3.59
C ASN A 197 -2.08 -14.02 2.80
N LYS A 198 -2.08 -15.31 3.15
CA LYS A 198 -1.33 -16.35 2.42
C LYS A 198 -1.76 -16.47 0.96
N LEU A 199 -3.04 -16.31 0.64
CA LEU A 199 -3.53 -16.29 -0.75
C LEU A 199 -3.13 -15.00 -1.47
N CYS A 200 -2.99 -13.89 -0.75
CA CYS A 200 -2.57 -12.61 -1.33
C CYS A 200 -1.06 -12.51 -1.57
N GLU A 201 -0.21 -13.19 -0.80
CA GLU A 201 1.26 -13.13 -0.93
C GLU A 201 1.73 -13.29 -2.38
N PRO A 202 1.43 -14.40 -3.10
CA PRO A 202 1.92 -14.59 -4.47
C PRO A 202 1.35 -13.56 -5.45
N LEU A 203 0.15 -13.05 -5.21
CA LEU A 203 -0.45 -12.00 -6.06
C LEU A 203 0.27 -10.66 -5.90
N LEU A 204 0.69 -10.32 -4.69
CA LEU A 204 1.44 -9.11 -4.38
C LEU A 204 2.88 -9.20 -4.87
N GLU A 205 3.51 -10.37 -4.76
CA GLU A 205 4.84 -10.63 -5.32
C GLU A 205 4.82 -10.46 -6.84
N LEU A 206 3.90 -11.12 -7.53
CA LEU A 206 3.75 -11.00 -8.98
C LEU A 206 3.46 -9.56 -9.41
N GLN A 207 2.62 -8.84 -8.67
CA GLN A 207 2.34 -7.42 -8.93
C GLN A 207 3.61 -6.57 -8.80
N SER A 208 4.42 -6.81 -7.77
CA SER A 208 5.67 -6.10 -7.53
C SER A 208 6.70 -6.40 -8.63
N GLU A 209 6.83 -7.65 -9.05
CA GLU A 209 7.73 -8.05 -10.14
C GLU A 209 7.33 -7.42 -11.48
N ASN A 210 6.06 -7.47 -11.81
CA ASN A 210 5.53 -6.82 -13.03
C ASN A 210 5.78 -5.31 -13.01
N TYR A 211 5.61 -4.66 -11.86
CA TYR A 211 5.90 -3.23 -11.71
C TYR A 211 7.38 -2.93 -12.02
N LEU A 212 8.30 -3.67 -11.42
CA LEU A 212 9.75 -3.49 -11.65
C LEU A 212 10.13 -3.75 -13.12
N GLN A 213 9.52 -4.75 -13.76
CA GLN A 213 9.73 -5.01 -15.18
C GLN A 213 9.21 -3.86 -16.07
N ILE A 214 8.03 -3.31 -15.77
CA ILE A 214 7.47 -2.15 -16.49
C ILE A 214 8.38 -0.93 -16.33
N GLU A 215 8.90 -0.68 -15.13
CA GLU A 215 9.81 0.42 -14.86
C GLU A 215 11.11 0.27 -15.68
N GLU A 216 11.71 -0.91 -15.68
CA GLU A 216 12.92 -1.21 -16.46
C GLU A 216 12.68 -1.09 -17.97
N LEU A 217 11.60 -1.68 -18.49
CA LEU A 217 11.25 -1.57 -19.92
C LEU A 217 10.95 -0.14 -20.34
N THR A 218 10.31 0.64 -19.47
CA THR A 218 10.06 2.06 -19.71
C THR A 218 11.37 2.84 -19.83
N LYS A 219 12.31 2.60 -18.92
CA LYS A 219 13.64 3.20 -18.96
C LYS A 219 14.38 2.83 -20.24
N GLN A 220 14.40 1.56 -20.61
CA GLN A 220 15.04 1.10 -21.86
C GLN A 220 14.41 1.75 -23.10
N ARG A 221 13.07 1.84 -23.14
CA ARG A 221 12.37 2.55 -24.23
C ARG A 221 12.82 4.01 -24.31
N ASP A 222 12.87 4.71 -23.20
CA ASP A 222 13.19 6.14 -23.16
C ASP A 222 14.66 6.42 -23.52
N GLU A 223 15.57 5.47 -23.22
CA GLU A 223 16.97 5.51 -23.65
C GLU A 223 17.13 5.21 -25.14
N LEU A 224 16.39 4.25 -25.70
CA LEU A 224 16.53 3.80 -27.09
C LEU A 224 15.77 4.68 -28.09
N LEU A 225 14.61 5.22 -27.71
CA LEU A 225 13.76 5.98 -28.62
C LEU A 225 14.48 7.19 -29.27
N PRO A 226 15.23 8.03 -28.54
CA PRO A 226 16.01 9.11 -29.15
C PRO A 226 17.10 8.61 -30.10
N LEU A 227 17.74 7.47 -29.83
CA LEU A 227 18.77 6.87 -30.67
C LEU A 227 18.19 6.37 -32.00
N LEU A 228 17.03 5.75 -31.94
CA LEU A 228 16.29 5.31 -33.15
C LEU A 228 15.83 6.50 -34.00
N MET A 229 15.29 7.55 -33.38
CA MET A 229 14.85 8.77 -34.08
C MET A 229 16.00 9.51 -34.74
N ASN A 230 17.19 9.44 -34.18
CA ASN A 230 18.40 10.08 -34.73
C ASN A 230 19.16 9.19 -35.74
N GLY A 231 18.65 8.00 -36.04
CA GLY A 231 19.31 7.05 -36.97
C GLY A 231 20.62 6.44 -36.43
N GLN A 232 20.86 6.56 -35.13
CA GLN A 232 22.09 6.04 -34.49
C GLN A 232 22.03 4.53 -34.22
N VAL A 233 20.84 3.93 -34.23
CA VAL A 233 20.57 2.50 -34.07
C VAL A 233 19.52 2.09 -35.10
N SER A 234 19.66 0.92 -35.72
CA SER A 234 18.66 0.29 -36.57
C SER A 234 18.05 -0.94 -35.90
N VAL A 235 16.74 -1.13 -36.06
CA VAL A 235 16.07 -2.38 -35.63
C VAL A 235 16.32 -3.43 -36.72
N ASN A 236 16.93 -4.56 -36.36
CA ASN A 236 17.12 -5.66 -37.28
C ASN A 236 15.76 -6.33 -37.54
N SER A 237 15.30 -6.33 -38.79
CA SER A 237 13.98 -6.86 -39.17
C SER A 237 13.95 -8.41 -39.22
N ASP A 238 15.07 -9.08 -38.96
CA ASP A 238 15.19 -10.55 -39.09
C ASP A 238 14.60 -11.36 -37.90
N LEU A 239 14.01 -10.70 -36.90
CA LEU A 239 13.36 -11.38 -35.77
C LEU A 239 11.87 -11.74 -35.99
N SER A 240 11.35 -11.60 -37.20
CA SER A 240 9.94 -11.84 -37.51
C SER A 240 9.61 -13.26 -38.01
N HIS A 241 10.57 -14.19 -38.01
CA HIS A 241 10.33 -15.58 -38.41
C HIS A 241 10.94 -16.55 -37.38
N GLY A 242 10.16 -16.84 -36.33
CA GLY A 242 10.45 -17.88 -35.38
C GLY A 242 9.19 -18.27 -34.63
#